data_80986b7de3ffeb9c515c1df7c971de23
#
_entry.id   80986b7de3ffeb9c515c1df7c971de23
#
_cell.length_a   1.000
_cell.length_b   1.000
_cell.length_c   1.000
_cell.angle_alpha   90.00
_cell.angle_beta   90.00
_cell.angle_gamma   90.00
#
_symmetry.space_group_name_H-M   'P 1'
#
loop_
_entity.id
_entity.type
_entity.pdbx_description
1 polymer ?
#
loop_
_entity_poly.entity_id
_entity_poly.type
_entity_poly.pdbx_seq_one_letter_code
_entity_poly.pdbx_strand_id
1 'polypeptide(L)'
;MKKAILFTAFGLLTTSAILLAQDLKEKDVPAAVKAALSKKYPDAKKVSWEKEKGNFEANWGGKSGEDNSAVFTPASAFVELVQAIPISQLPPSVAVYVKQHYKGMAIKEAGKVTDASGKHMFEAEIKGKDLIFDEKGVFIKED
;
A
#
# COMPACT_ATOMS: atom_id res chain seq x y z
N MET A 1 36.73 -33.46 -37.46
CA MET A 1 35.26 -33.36 -37.19
C MET A 1 35.06 -32.58 -35.89
N LYS A 2 34.63 -31.32 -36.01
CA LYS A 2 34.36 -30.46 -34.84
C LYS A 2 32.88 -30.59 -34.49
N LYS A 3 32.54 -31.17 -33.35
CA LYS A 3 31.17 -31.19 -32.81
C LYS A 3 30.91 -29.87 -32.13
N ALA A 4 30.02 -29.07 -32.67
CA ALA A 4 29.49 -27.88 -32.06
C ALA A 4 28.46 -28.31 -31.00
N ILE A 5 28.73 -27.98 -29.74
CA ILE A 5 27.77 -28.13 -28.63
C ILE A 5 26.93 -26.83 -28.56
N LEU A 6 25.68 -26.95 -28.93
CA LEU A 6 24.70 -25.86 -28.86
C LEU A 6 24.22 -25.75 -27.42
N PHE A 7 24.70 -24.77 -26.69
CA PHE A 7 24.13 -24.41 -25.37
C PHE A 7 22.85 -23.61 -25.58
N THR A 8 21.71 -24.27 -25.43
CA THR A 8 20.43 -23.58 -25.35
C THR A 8 20.32 -22.98 -23.94
N ALA A 9 20.59 -21.70 -23.82
CA ALA A 9 20.30 -20.97 -22.61
C ALA A 9 18.77 -20.79 -22.51
N PHE A 10 18.14 -21.58 -21.66
CA PHE A 10 16.74 -21.43 -21.27
C PHE A 10 16.69 -20.28 -20.26
N GLY A 11 16.51 -19.07 -20.77
CA GLY A 11 16.30 -17.89 -19.94
C GLY A 11 14.95 -18.01 -19.24
N LEU A 12 14.97 -18.23 -17.93
CA LEU A 12 13.80 -18.10 -17.06
C LEU A 12 13.46 -16.62 -17.00
N LEU A 13 12.51 -16.17 -17.85
CA LEU A 13 11.88 -14.88 -17.66
C LEU A 13 11.00 -15.00 -16.41
N THR A 14 11.53 -14.56 -15.27
CA THR A 14 10.70 -14.24 -14.12
C THR A 14 9.96 -12.95 -14.45
N THR A 15 8.74 -13.07 -14.98
CA THR A 15 7.80 -11.96 -15.03
C THR A 15 7.43 -11.64 -13.60
N SER A 16 8.06 -10.62 -13.02
CA SER A 16 7.55 -9.98 -11.82
C SER A 16 6.20 -9.38 -12.20
N ALA A 17 5.12 -10.05 -11.87
CA ALA A 17 3.79 -9.49 -11.97
C ALA A 17 3.76 -8.32 -10.98
N ILE A 18 3.78 -7.09 -11.49
CA ILE A 18 3.42 -5.91 -10.72
C ILE A 18 1.94 -6.10 -10.41
N LEU A 19 1.63 -6.48 -9.18
CA LEU A 19 0.27 -6.55 -8.67
C LEU A 19 -0.18 -5.09 -8.45
N LEU A 20 -0.67 -4.49 -9.51
CA LEU A 20 -1.34 -3.20 -9.42
C LEU A 20 -2.66 -3.38 -8.66
N ALA A 21 -3.00 -2.42 -7.81
CA ALA A 21 -4.32 -2.34 -7.22
C ALA A 21 -5.38 -2.36 -8.33
N GLN A 22 -6.44 -3.15 -8.14
CA GLN A 22 -7.51 -3.30 -9.11
C GLN A 22 -8.81 -2.77 -8.52
N ASP A 23 -9.40 -1.79 -9.21
CA ASP A 23 -10.74 -1.28 -8.87
C ASP A 23 -11.75 -2.43 -8.79
N LEU A 24 -12.49 -2.50 -7.70
CA LEU A 24 -13.56 -3.46 -7.48
C LEU A 24 -14.92 -2.78 -7.45
N LYS A 25 -15.89 -3.40 -8.10
CA LYS A 25 -17.28 -3.03 -7.89
C LYS A 25 -17.72 -3.52 -6.51
N GLU A 26 -18.51 -2.73 -5.80
CA GLU A 26 -18.98 -3.09 -4.46
C GLU A 26 -19.66 -4.47 -4.40
N LYS A 27 -20.34 -4.90 -5.48
CA LYS A 27 -20.96 -6.22 -5.57
C LYS A 27 -19.97 -7.38 -5.54
N ASP A 28 -18.71 -7.12 -5.93
CA ASP A 28 -17.64 -8.13 -6.01
C ASP A 28 -16.84 -8.23 -4.70
N VAL A 29 -17.14 -7.35 -3.72
CA VAL A 29 -16.56 -7.38 -2.38
C VAL A 29 -17.36 -8.33 -1.48
N PRO A 30 -16.73 -9.27 -0.76
CA PRO A 30 -17.41 -10.18 0.15
C PRO A 30 -18.25 -9.44 1.19
N ALA A 31 -19.46 -9.92 1.45
CA ALA A 31 -20.38 -9.30 2.42
C ALA A 31 -19.73 -9.19 3.82
N ALA A 32 -18.93 -10.18 4.23
CA ALA A 32 -18.25 -10.18 5.51
C ALA A 32 -17.20 -9.05 5.60
N VAL A 33 -16.49 -8.74 4.50
CA VAL A 33 -15.52 -7.63 4.45
C VAL A 33 -16.25 -6.29 4.57
N LYS A 34 -17.36 -6.11 3.84
CA LYS A 34 -18.19 -4.89 3.95
C LYS A 34 -18.75 -4.71 5.36
N ALA A 35 -19.20 -5.79 5.98
CA ALA A 35 -19.69 -5.77 7.36
C ALA A 35 -18.56 -5.42 8.36
N ALA A 36 -17.35 -5.93 8.16
CA ALA A 36 -16.19 -5.62 8.99
C ALA A 36 -15.85 -4.12 8.91
N LEU A 37 -15.86 -3.55 7.70
CA LEU A 37 -15.65 -2.11 7.50
C LEU A 37 -16.71 -1.30 8.24
N SER A 38 -18.01 -1.59 8.01
CA SER A 38 -19.11 -0.84 8.61
C SER A 38 -19.12 -0.92 10.14
N LYS A 39 -18.72 -2.07 10.70
CA LYS A 39 -18.59 -2.25 12.15
C LYS A 39 -17.44 -1.40 12.73
N LYS A 40 -16.30 -1.36 12.05
CA LYS A 40 -15.09 -0.68 12.54
C LYS A 40 -15.14 0.83 12.26
N TYR A 41 -15.67 1.21 11.11
CA TYR A 41 -15.76 2.59 10.62
C TYR A 41 -17.19 2.92 10.17
N PRO A 42 -18.14 3.10 11.11
CA PRO A 42 -19.56 3.32 10.78
C PRO A 42 -19.80 4.63 10.02
N ASP A 43 -18.86 5.57 10.09
CA ASP A 43 -18.95 6.85 9.39
C ASP A 43 -18.33 6.83 7.98
N ALA A 44 -17.74 5.70 7.54
CA ALA A 44 -17.25 5.54 6.19
C ALA A 44 -18.42 5.60 5.20
N LYS A 45 -18.40 6.62 4.32
CA LYS A 45 -19.44 6.85 3.29
C LYS A 45 -18.79 7.00 1.93
N LYS A 46 -19.54 6.64 0.88
CA LYS A 46 -19.06 6.70 -0.52
C LYS A 46 -17.75 5.92 -0.70
N VAL A 47 -17.73 4.73 -0.13
CA VAL A 47 -16.53 3.86 -0.15
C VAL A 47 -16.29 3.36 -1.57
N SER A 48 -15.07 3.53 -2.06
CA SER A 48 -14.54 2.80 -3.21
C SER A 48 -13.73 1.59 -2.72
N TRP A 49 -13.63 0.58 -3.57
CA TRP A 49 -12.98 -0.67 -3.22
C TRP A 49 -11.92 -1.04 -4.25
N GLU A 50 -10.81 -1.53 -3.76
CA GLU A 50 -9.73 -2.06 -4.57
C GLU A 50 -9.28 -3.43 -4.06
N LYS A 51 -8.62 -4.17 -4.93
CA LYS A 51 -7.96 -5.42 -4.55
C LYS A 51 -6.47 -5.26 -4.76
N GLU A 52 -5.73 -5.35 -3.68
CA GLU A 52 -4.28 -5.23 -3.68
C GLU A 52 -3.64 -6.36 -2.89
N LYS A 53 -2.62 -7.01 -3.46
CA LYS A 53 -1.87 -8.11 -2.81
C LYS A 53 -2.78 -9.20 -2.21
N GLY A 54 -3.95 -9.43 -2.83
CA GLY A 54 -4.92 -10.43 -2.38
C GLY A 54 -5.88 -9.97 -1.27
N ASN A 55 -5.70 -8.77 -0.72
CA ASN A 55 -6.57 -8.16 0.27
C ASN A 55 -7.60 -7.22 -0.37
N PHE A 56 -8.57 -6.77 0.41
CA PHE A 56 -9.58 -5.79 0.03
C PHE A 56 -9.28 -4.47 0.72
N GLU A 57 -9.14 -3.44 -0.05
CA GLU A 57 -8.91 -2.07 0.40
C GLU A 57 -10.15 -1.23 0.20
N ALA A 58 -10.55 -0.54 1.26
CA ALA A 58 -11.68 0.38 1.28
C ALA A 58 -11.16 1.81 1.40
N ASN A 59 -11.49 2.67 0.44
CA ASN A 59 -11.08 4.07 0.41
C ASN A 59 -12.29 4.99 0.61
N TRP A 60 -12.16 6.01 1.47
CA TRP A 60 -13.21 7.00 1.70
C TRP A 60 -12.68 8.31 2.28
N GLY A 61 -13.49 9.35 2.20
CA GLY A 61 -13.23 10.66 2.81
C GLY A 61 -12.47 11.61 1.90
N GLY A 62 -12.45 12.89 2.31
CA GLY A 62 -11.83 13.96 1.56
C GLY A 62 -12.51 14.29 0.22
N LYS A 63 -11.87 15.13 -0.56
CA LYS A 63 -12.35 15.50 -1.89
C LYS A 63 -12.10 14.43 -2.94
N SER A 64 -10.98 13.71 -2.82
CA SER A 64 -10.62 12.58 -3.69
C SER A 64 -11.37 11.30 -3.37
N GLY A 65 -11.86 11.15 -2.14
CA GLY A 65 -12.41 9.89 -1.63
C GLY A 65 -11.36 8.94 -1.05
N GLU A 66 -10.14 9.44 -0.79
CA GLU A 66 -8.96 8.64 -0.44
C GLU A 66 -8.23 9.14 0.83
N ASP A 67 -8.90 9.99 1.65
CA ASP A 67 -8.29 10.45 2.90
C ASP A 67 -8.07 9.31 3.92
N ASN A 68 -8.83 8.22 3.77
CA ASN A 68 -8.70 7.03 4.58
C ASN A 68 -8.69 5.80 3.69
N SER A 69 -7.80 4.88 3.98
CA SER A 69 -7.68 3.57 3.35
C SER A 69 -7.61 2.48 4.43
N ALA A 70 -8.55 1.55 4.42
CA ALA A 70 -8.56 0.43 5.37
C ALA A 70 -8.46 -0.90 4.63
N VAL A 71 -7.50 -1.72 5.05
CA VAL A 71 -7.21 -3.02 4.43
C VAL A 71 -7.78 -4.15 5.28
N PHE A 72 -8.44 -5.09 4.59
CA PHE A 72 -9.03 -6.30 5.18
C PHE A 72 -8.59 -7.54 4.40
N THR A 73 -8.31 -8.63 5.10
CA THR A 73 -8.06 -9.93 4.46
C THR A 73 -9.35 -10.49 3.82
N PRO A 74 -9.25 -11.49 2.92
CA PRO A 74 -10.43 -12.23 2.42
C PRO A 74 -11.29 -12.86 3.53
N ALA A 75 -10.68 -13.17 4.68
CA ALA A 75 -11.36 -13.65 5.87
C ALA A 75 -11.96 -12.51 6.74
N SER A 76 -12.01 -11.28 6.21
CA SER A 76 -12.54 -10.07 6.87
C SER A 76 -11.79 -9.63 8.13
N ALA A 77 -10.55 -10.09 8.34
CA ALA A 77 -9.71 -9.57 9.40
C ALA A 77 -9.13 -8.21 9.00
N PHE A 78 -9.18 -7.23 9.91
CA PHE A 78 -8.56 -5.93 9.72
C PHE A 78 -7.04 -6.06 9.71
N VAL A 79 -6.39 -5.41 8.76
CA VAL A 79 -4.93 -5.38 8.62
C VAL A 79 -4.38 -4.04 9.10
N GLU A 80 -4.83 -2.96 8.48
CA GLU A 80 -4.36 -1.61 8.80
C GLU A 80 -5.32 -0.53 8.30
N LEU A 81 -5.12 0.67 8.83
CA LEU A 81 -5.72 1.92 8.35
C LEU A 81 -4.60 2.88 8.00
N VAL A 82 -4.63 3.42 6.80
CA VAL A 82 -3.80 4.56 6.38
C VAL A 82 -4.68 5.81 6.35
N GLN A 83 -4.22 6.88 6.99
CA GLN A 83 -4.88 8.18 6.98
C GLN A 83 -3.96 9.20 6.32
N ALA A 84 -4.43 9.86 5.26
CA ALA A 84 -3.67 10.89 4.57
C ALA A 84 -3.32 12.04 5.52
N ILE A 85 -2.06 12.44 5.49
CA ILE A 85 -1.54 13.59 6.24
C ILE A 85 -0.76 14.52 5.31
N PRO A 86 -0.63 15.80 5.64
CA PRO A 86 0.31 16.67 4.94
C PRO A 86 1.75 16.12 5.03
N ILE A 87 2.51 16.20 3.95
CA ILE A 87 3.92 15.74 3.91
C ILE A 87 4.75 16.41 5.02
N SER A 88 4.42 17.65 5.37
CA SER A 88 5.07 18.40 6.46
C SER A 88 4.90 17.78 7.86
N GLN A 89 3.97 16.84 8.04
CA GLN A 89 3.75 16.11 9.30
C GLN A 89 4.60 14.84 9.41
N LEU A 90 5.29 14.44 8.35
CA LEU A 90 6.25 13.35 8.43
C LEU A 90 7.44 13.75 9.33
N PRO A 91 8.02 12.82 10.09
CA PRO A 91 9.28 13.05 10.78
C PRO A 91 10.36 13.56 9.81
N PRO A 92 11.17 14.56 10.15
CA PRO A 92 12.18 15.14 9.25
C PRO A 92 13.16 14.11 8.68
N SER A 93 13.44 13.04 9.43
CA SER A 93 14.30 11.94 8.99
C SER A 93 13.78 11.20 7.75
N VAL A 94 12.47 11.18 7.52
CA VAL A 94 11.86 10.55 6.34
C VAL A 94 12.34 11.25 5.06
N ALA A 95 12.26 12.57 5.00
CA ALA A 95 12.72 13.33 3.83
C ALA A 95 14.23 13.16 3.61
N VAL A 96 15.02 13.10 4.68
CA VAL A 96 16.47 12.84 4.61
C VAL A 96 16.74 11.46 4.02
N TYR A 97 16.02 10.44 4.50
CA TYR A 97 16.15 9.07 4.00
C TYR A 97 15.82 8.97 2.51
N VAL A 98 14.69 9.54 2.09
CA VAL A 98 14.28 9.54 0.68
C VAL A 98 15.32 10.23 -0.19
N LYS A 99 15.83 11.39 0.23
CA LYS A 99 16.87 12.11 -0.52
C LYS A 99 18.15 11.31 -0.67
N GLN A 100 18.54 10.54 0.33
CA GLN A 100 19.78 9.75 0.33
C GLN A 100 19.65 8.46 -0.50
N HIS A 101 18.50 7.77 -0.41
CA HIS A 101 18.32 6.43 -0.97
C HIS A 101 17.54 6.42 -2.30
N TYR A 102 16.73 7.44 -2.55
CA TYR A 102 15.88 7.55 -3.74
C TYR A 102 16.13 8.88 -4.45
N LYS A 103 17.38 9.07 -4.94
CA LYS A 103 17.81 10.32 -5.59
C LYS A 103 16.88 10.71 -6.75
N GLY A 104 16.48 11.98 -6.78
CA GLY A 104 15.61 12.54 -7.81
C GLY A 104 14.13 12.19 -7.64
N MET A 105 13.75 11.47 -6.60
CA MET A 105 12.35 11.18 -6.27
C MET A 105 11.87 12.12 -5.17
N ALA A 106 10.67 12.69 -5.37
CA ALA A 106 9.99 13.49 -4.37
C ALA A 106 8.93 12.63 -3.66
N ILE A 107 8.69 12.91 -2.38
CA ILE A 107 7.52 12.40 -1.66
C ILE A 107 6.30 13.10 -2.27
N LYS A 108 5.34 12.32 -2.73
CA LYS A 108 4.11 12.81 -3.36
C LYS A 108 2.96 12.88 -2.39
N GLU A 109 2.83 11.83 -1.58
CA GLU A 109 1.79 11.68 -0.58
C GLU A 109 2.39 11.13 0.72
N ALA A 110 1.69 11.36 1.82
CA ALA A 110 2.06 10.87 3.13
C ALA A 110 0.84 10.37 3.88
N GLY A 111 1.03 9.31 4.65
CA GLY A 111 0.00 8.68 5.45
C GLY A 111 0.48 8.36 6.87
N LYS A 112 -0.46 8.37 7.81
CA LYS A 112 -0.30 7.77 9.13
C LYS A 112 -0.93 6.39 9.11
N VAL A 113 -0.12 5.37 9.32
CA VAL A 113 -0.54 3.97 9.34
C VAL A 113 -0.82 3.53 10.78
N THR A 114 -1.93 2.83 10.96
CA THR A 114 -2.25 2.15 12.23
C THR A 114 -2.57 0.69 11.93
N ASP A 115 -1.74 -0.23 12.37
CA ASP A 115 -1.92 -1.66 12.11
C ASP A 115 -2.95 -2.31 13.06
N ALA A 116 -3.21 -3.61 12.84
CA ALA A 116 -4.17 -4.37 13.62
C ALA A 116 -3.81 -4.48 15.12
N SER A 117 -2.55 -4.31 15.48
CA SER A 117 -2.07 -4.30 16.86
C SER A 117 -2.21 -2.93 17.54
N GLY A 118 -2.55 -1.88 16.76
CA GLY A 118 -2.59 -0.49 17.22
C GLY A 118 -1.24 0.22 17.13
N LYS A 119 -0.23 -0.39 16.49
CA LYS A 119 1.06 0.23 16.24
C LYS A 119 0.91 1.33 15.20
N HIS A 120 1.55 2.47 15.46
CA HIS A 120 1.59 3.59 14.53
C HIS A 120 2.90 3.60 13.74
N MET A 121 2.76 3.98 12.48
CA MET A 121 3.86 4.11 11.51
C MET A 121 3.55 5.26 10.58
N PHE A 122 4.50 5.63 9.74
CA PHE A 122 4.31 6.60 8.66
C PHE A 122 4.57 5.94 7.32
N GLU A 123 3.78 6.34 6.35
CA GLU A 123 3.96 6.00 4.95
C GLU A 123 4.35 7.24 4.16
N ALA A 124 5.33 7.10 3.29
CA ALA A 124 5.71 8.13 2.33
C ALA A 124 5.66 7.53 0.92
N GLU A 125 4.72 7.99 0.11
CA GLU A 125 4.63 7.60 -1.29
C GLU A 125 5.63 8.38 -2.14
N ILE A 126 6.46 7.65 -2.86
CA ILE A 126 7.27 8.15 -3.95
C ILE A 126 6.81 7.51 -5.27
N LYS A 127 7.39 7.88 -6.40
CA LYS A 127 6.98 7.34 -7.70
C LYS A 127 6.98 5.81 -7.71
N GLY A 128 5.78 5.21 -7.57
CA GLY A 128 5.52 3.78 -7.70
C GLY A 128 5.99 2.92 -6.54
N LYS A 129 6.16 3.51 -5.35
CA LYS A 129 6.62 2.81 -4.14
C LYS A 129 6.09 3.48 -2.88
N ASP A 130 5.71 2.65 -1.92
CA ASP A 130 5.35 3.08 -0.59
C ASP A 130 6.46 2.72 0.40
N LEU A 131 6.95 3.71 1.09
CA LEU A 131 8.04 3.57 2.05
C LEU A 131 7.48 3.68 3.46
N ILE A 132 7.65 2.65 4.26
CA ILE A 132 7.13 2.58 5.63
C ILE A 132 8.24 2.91 6.64
N PHE A 133 7.90 3.78 7.57
CA PHE A 133 8.78 4.26 8.64
C PHE A 133 8.11 4.07 10.00
N ASP A 134 8.89 3.85 11.04
CA ASP A 134 8.36 3.84 12.39
C ASP A 134 7.96 5.25 12.88
N GLU A 135 7.41 5.36 14.09
CA GLU A 135 7.00 6.64 14.67
C GLU A 135 8.13 7.67 14.81
N LYS A 136 9.39 7.24 14.83
CA LYS A 136 10.57 8.10 14.89
C LYS A 136 11.11 8.47 13.52
N GLY A 137 10.50 7.95 12.45
CA GLY A 137 10.94 8.16 11.07
C GLY A 137 12.13 7.30 10.66
N VAL A 138 12.33 6.15 11.33
CA VAL A 138 13.31 5.14 10.92
C VAL A 138 12.67 4.22 9.88
N PHE A 139 13.36 4.01 8.76
CA PHE A 139 12.87 3.15 7.68
C PHE A 139 12.68 1.71 8.13
N ILE A 140 11.54 1.12 7.77
CA ILE A 140 11.19 -0.27 8.06
C ILE A 140 11.27 -1.12 6.79
N LYS A 141 10.52 -0.74 5.75
CA LYS A 141 10.40 -1.51 4.51
C LYS A 141 9.90 -0.65 3.34
N GLU A 142 10.03 -1.18 2.15
CA GLU A 142 9.35 -0.76 0.92
C GLU A 142 8.21 -1.74 0.64
N ASP A 143 7.03 -1.22 0.28
CA ASP A 143 5.83 -2.00 -0.09
C ASP A 143 5.50 -1.86 -1.58
#